data_f67452d05cee0b574f4b655650781bdd
#
_entry.id   f67452d05cee0b574f4b655650781bdd
#
_cell.length_a   1.000
_cell.length_b   1.000
_cell.length_c   1.000
_cell.angle_alpha   90.00
_cell.angle_beta   90.00
_cell.angle_gamma   90.00
#
_symmetry.space_group_name_H-M   'P 1'
#
loop_
_entity.id
_entity.type
_entity.pdbx_description
1 polymer ?
#
loop_
_entity_poly.entity_id
_entity_poly.type
_entity_poly.pdbx_seq_one_letter_code
_entity_poly.pdbx_strand_id
1 'polypeptide(L)'
;KQVSNMVRVADLTRNAFINGDLSTVMSPRTVMTWAENAEIFGNIGFAFRLTFLNKCDELERTLVAEFYQRCFGEELPESAANVALS
;
A
#
# COMPACT_ATOMS: atom_id res chain seq x y z
N LYS A 1 -15.00 -0.10 -5.93
CA LYS A 1 -14.00 -0.31 -6.98
C LYS A 1 -12.57 -0.23 -6.44
N GLN A 2 -12.25 0.85 -5.75
CA GLN A 2 -10.93 0.98 -5.14
C GLN A 2 -10.76 -0.01 -3.99
N VAL A 3 -11.83 -0.31 -3.27
CA VAL A 3 -11.77 -1.28 -2.18
C VAL A 3 -11.38 -2.66 -2.73
N SER A 4 -11.90 -3.01 -3.90
CA SER A 4 -11.56 -4.28 -4.54
C SER A 4 -10.06 -4.35 -4.83
N ASN A 5 -9.48 -3.26 -5.33
CA ASN A 5 -8.04 -3.20 -5.59
C ASN A 5 -7.24 -3.25 -4.29
N MET A 6 -7.75 -2.61 -3.24
CA MET A 6 -7.10 -2.64 -1.93
C MET A 6 -7.04 -4.06 -1.38
N VAL A 7 -8.13 -4.81 -1.53
CA VAL A 7 -8.18 -6.20 -1.09
C VAL A 7 -7.18 -7.04 -1.90
N ARG A 8 -7.05 -6.75 -3.20
CA ARG A 8 -6.09 -7.47 -4.04
C ARG A 8 -4.66 -7.22 -3.59
N VAL A 9 -4.34 -5.98 -3.21
CA VAL A 9 -3.02 -5.68 -2.68
C VAL A 9 -2.80 -6.46 -1.39
N ALA A 10 -3.81 -6.50 -0.52
CA ALA A 10 -3.70 -7.26 0.73
C ALA A 10 -3.46 -8.74 0.46
N ASP A 11 -4.15 -9.31 -0.53
CA ASP A 11 -3.96 -10.72 -0.90
C ASP A 11 -2.55 -10.97 -1.41
N LEU A 12 -2.01 -10.05 -2.20
CA LEU A 12 -0.65 -10.17 -2.70
C LEU A 12 0.37 -10.14 -1.56
N THR A 13 0.16 -9.26 -0.59
CA THR A 13 1.06 -9.20 0.57
C THR A 13 0.97 -10.48 1.39
N ARG A 14 -0.24 -11.04 1.52
CA ARG A 14 -0.41 -12.29 2.25
C ARG A 14 0.32 -13.42 1.57
N ASN A 15 0.17 -13.55 0.26
CA ASN A 15 0.85 -14.60 -0.48
C ASN A 15 2.37 -14.46 -0.39
N ALA A 16 2.87 -13.24 -0.49
CA ALA A 16 4.29 -12.98 -0.36
C ALA A 16 4.79 -13.33 1.05
N PHE A 17 3.98 -13.06 2.06
CA PHE A 17 4.32 -13.41 3.44
C PHE A 17 4.42 -14.92 3.60
N ILE A 18 3.45 -15.66 3.05
CA ILE A 18 3.44 -17.12 3.12
C ILE A 18 4.65 -17.70 2.39
N ASN A 19 5.04 -17.09 1.28
CA ASN A 19 6.19 -17.55 0.49
C ASN A 19 7.53 -17.13 1.09
N GLY A 20 7.52 -16.30 2.14
CA GLY A 20 8.75 -15.84 2.77
C GLY A 20 9.36 -14.62 2.12
N ASP A 21 8.66 -13.99 1.18
CA ASP A 21 9.16 -12.79 0.49
C ASP A 21 8.95 -11.53 1.29
N LEU A 22 7.96 -11.53 2.19
CA LEU A 22 7.67 -10.41 3.06
C LEU A 22 7.63 -10.87 4.51
N SER A 23 8.06 -9.99 5.41
CA SER A 23 7.97 -10.25 6.84
C SER A 23 6.73 -9.58 7.46
N THR A 24 6.01 -8.80 6.67
CA THR A 24 4.83 -8.08 7.13
C THR A 24 3.63 -8.43 6.25
N VAL A 25 2.47 -8.60 6.85
CA VAL A 25 1.25 -8.91 6.12
C VAL A 25 0.20 -7.84 6.40
N MET A 26 -0.59 -7.50 5.38
CA MET A 26 -1.67 -6.54 5.52
C MET A 26 -2.93 -7.26 6.02
N SER A 27 -3.35 -6.91 7.23
CA SER A 27 -4.55 -7.48 7.83
C SER A 27 -5.80 -6.75 7.31
N PRO A 28 -7.00 -7.34 7.49
CA PRO A 28 -8.23 -6.63 7.13
C PRO A 28 -8.37 -5.28 7.84
N ARG A 29 -7.89 -5.19 9.07
CA ARG A 29 -7.91 -3.92 9.81
C ARG A 29 -7.03 -2.88 9.13
N THR A 30 -5.88 -3.29 8.64
CA THR A 30 -4.98 -2.39 7.92
C THR A 30 -5.65 -1.86 6.66
N VAL A 31 -6.38 -2.73 5.95
CA VAL A 31 -7.12 -2.30 4.75
C VAL A 31 -8.15 -1.24 5.12
N MET A 32 -8.87 -1.45 6.23
CA MET A 32 -9.86 -0.47 6.68
C MET A 32 -9.22 0.86 7.04
N THR A 33 -8.10 0.82 7.74
CA THR A 33 -7.36 2.04 8.09
C THR A 33 -6.87 2.76 6.84
N TRP A 34 -6.39 1.99 5.87
CA TRP A 34 -5.97 2.54 4.59
C TRP A 34 -7.13 3.26 3.90
N ALA A 35 -8.31 2.62 3.86
CA ALA A 35 -9.48 3.22 3.22
C ALA A 35 -9.88 4.53 3.92
N GLU A 36 -9.87 4.54 5.25
CA GLU A 36 -10.18 5.74 6.01
C GLU A 36 -9.19 6.86 5.71
N ASN A 37 -7.91 6.53 5.70
CA ASN A 37 -6.87 7.52 5.41
C ASN A 37 -6.97 8.03 3.98
N ALA A 38 -7.34 7.18 3.05
CA ALA A 38 -7.51 7.57 1.66
C ALA A 38 -8.62 8.63 1.53
N GLU A 39 -9.69 8.50 2.31
CA GLU A 39 -10.75 9.48 2.32
C GLU A 39 -10.28 10.79 2.93
N ILE A 40 -9.57 10.70 4.05
CA ILE A 40 -9.10 11.90 4.76
C ILE A 40 -8.13 12.71 3.91
N PHE A 41 -7.19 12.04 3.28
CA PHE A 41 -6.14 12.72 2.51
C PHE A 41 -6.52 12.94 1.06
N GLY A 42 -7.56 12.28 0.59
CA GLY A 42 -7.96 12.40 -0.81
C GLY A 42 -6.97 11.80 -1.79
N ASN A 43 -6.09 10.91 -1.32
CA ASN A 43 -5.06 10.30 -2.14
C ASN A 43 -4.81 8.88 -1.65
N ILE A 44 -5.18 7.91 -2.48
CA ILE A 44 -5.10 6.51 -2.08
C ILE A 44 -3.66 6.00 -2.00
N GLY A 45 -2.79 6.48 -2.87
CA GLY A 45 -1.39 6.08 -2.85
C GLY A 45 -0.65 6.62 -1.63
N PHE A 46 -0.88 7.88 -1.31
CA PHE A 46 -0.28 8.50 -0.14
C PHE A 46 -0.76 7.82 1.14
N ALA A 47 -2.06 7.50 1.20
CA ALA A 47 -2.62 6.80 2.35
C ALA A 47 -2.01 5.41 2.49
N PHE A 48 -1.79 4.71 1.39
CA PHE A 48 -1.14 3.41 1.41
C PHE A 48 0.26 3.51 1.99
N ARG A 49 0.99 4.53 1.58
CA ARG A 49 2.33 4.76 2.05
C ARG A 49 2.36 4.97 3.56
N LEU A 50 1.46 5.80 4.07
CA LEU A 50 1.38 6.09 5.50
C LEU A 50 0.90 4.89 6.31
N THR A 51 -0.06 4.14 5.76
CA THR A 51 -0.72 3.09 6.52
C THR A 51 0.11 1.81 6.56
N PHE A 52 0.77 1.48 5.46
CA PHE A 52 1.42 0.18 5.35
C PHE A 52 2.88 0.27 4.91
N LEU A 53 3.15 0.97 3.81
CA LEU A 53 4.49 0.95 3.22
C LEU A 53 5.58 1.39 4.19
N ASN A 54 5.30 2.41 4.98
CA ASN A 54 6.29 2.93 5.94
C ASN A 54 6.58 1.95 7.07
N LYS A 55 5.72 0.97 7.26
CA LYS A 55 5.93 -0.06 8.28
C LYS A 55 6.75 -1.23 7.78
N CYS A 56 6.96 -1.30 6.48
CA CYS A 56 7.72 -2.38 5.87
C CYS A 56 9.21 -2.09 5.91
N ASP A 57 10.01 -3.15 5.92
CA ASP A 57 11.45 -3.00 5.79
C ASP A 57 11.78 -2.30 4.49
N GLU A 58 12.85 -1.53 4.50
CA GLU A 58 13.27 -0.78 3.33
C GLU A 58 13.47 -1.70 2.12
N LEU A 59 14.02 -2.89 2.35
CA LEU A 59 14.25 -3.85 1.28
C LEU A 59 12.95 -4.42 0.71
N GLU A 60 11.89 -4.44 1.52
CA GLU A 60 10.61 -4.99 1.10
C GLU A 60 9.69 -3.94 0.48
N ARG A 61 10.00 -2.67 0.66
CA ARG A 61 9.14 -1.60 0.14
C ARG A 61 9.00 -1.63 -1.36
N THR A 62 10.06 -2.00 -2.07
CA THR A 62 10.03 -2.09 -3.52
C THR A 62 9.01 -3.11 -3.98
N LEU A 63 8.99 -4.28 -3.34
CA LEU A 63 8.04 -5.34 -3.68
C LEU A 63 6.61 -4.91 -3.39
N VAL A 64 6.40 -4.30 -2.23
CA VAL A 64 5.07 -3.83 -1.83
C VAL A 64 4.57 -2.73 -2.77
N ALA A 65 5.47 -1.83 -3.16
CA ALA A 65 5.13 -0.77 -4.10
C ALA A 65 4.73 -1.35 -5.47
N GLU A 66 5.39 -2.44 -5.89
CA GLU A 66 5.02 -3.12 -7.12
C GLU A 66 3.61 -3.70 -7.04
N PHE A 67 3.24 -4.24 -5.88
CA PHE A 67 1.90 -4.77 -5.69
C PHE A 67 0.85 -3.67 -5.89
N TYR A 68 1.10 -2.51 -5.30
CA TYR A 68 0.21 -1.38 -5.47
C TYR A 68 0.11 -0.97 -6.94
N GLN A 69 1.26 -0.83 -7.59
CA GLN A 69 1.30 -0.42 -8.99
C GLN A 69 0.56 -1.41 -9.87
N ARG A 70 0.70 -2.70 -9.58
CA ARG A 70 0.04 -3.75 -10.35
C ARG A 70 -1.47 -3.69 -10.22
N CYS A 71 -1.97 -3.41 -9.03
CA CYS A 71 -3.41 -3.40 -8.77
C CYS A 71 -4.09 -2.10 -9.16
N PHE A 72 -3.39 -0.98 -9.02
CA PHE A 72 -3.96 0.35 -9.30
C PHE A 72 -3.51 0.93 -10.62
N GLY A 73 -2.47 0.40 -11.22
CA GLY A 73 -1.98 0.85 -12.51
C GLY A 73 -1.25 2.19 -12.47
N GLU A 74 -0.80 2.60 -11.29
CA GLU A 74 -0.07 3.86 -11.15
C GLU A 74 0.99 3.74 -10.07
N GLU A 75 2.00 4.59 -10.16
CA GLU A 75 3.09 4.59 -9.20
C GLU A 75 2.69 5.28 -7.91
N LEU A 76 3.31 4.85 -6.80
CA LEU A 76 3.11 5.48 -5.52
C LEU A 76 3.84 6.83 -5.47
N PRO A 77 3.25 7.84 -4.80
CA PRO A 77 3.98 9.06 -4.54
C PRO A 77 5.12 8.77 -3.57
N GLU A 78 6.27 9.41 -3.79
CA GLU A 78 7.44 9.15 -2.98
C GLU A 78 7.29 9.66 -1.56
N SER A 79 6.69 10.82 -1.40
CA SER A 79 6.52 11.43 -0.08
C SER A 79 5.46 12.50 -0.15
N ALA A 80 5.06 12.98 1.03
CA ALA A 80 4.13 14.08 1.10
C ALA A 80 4.68 15.34 0.45
N ALA A 81 5.99 15.57 0.59
CA ALA A 81 6.63 16.73 -0.02
C ALA A 81 6.56 16.65 -1.54
N ASN A 82 6.82 15.48 -2.10
CA ASN A 82 6.74 15.28 -3.54
C ASN A 82 5.32 15.44 -4.04
N VAL A 83 4.36 14.94 -3.28
CA VAL A 83 2.95 15.08 -3.64
C VAL A 83 2.57 16.56 -3.66
N ALA A 84 3.04 17.31 -2.68
CA ALA A 84 2.73 18.73 -2.60
C ALA A 84 3.36 19.52 -3.74
N LEU A 85 4.53 19.10 -4.19
CA LEU A 85 5.23 19.77 -5.28
C LEU A 85 4.69 19.37 -6.64
N SER A 86 4.05 18.23 -6.71
CA SER A 86 3.46 17.75 -7.95
C SER A 86 2.15 18.45 -8.23
#